data_895afdd119292feaabfdc2d15e1020a8
#
_entry.id   895afdd119292feaabfdc2d15e1020a8
#
_cell.length_a   1.000
_cell.length_b   1.000
_cell.length_c   1.000
_cell.angle_alpha   90.00
_cell.angle_beta   90.00
_cell.angle_gamma   90.00
#
_symmetry.space_group_name_H-M   'P 1'
#
loop_
_entity.id
_entity.type
_entity.pdbx_description
1 polymer ?
#
loop_
_entity_poly.entity_id
_entity_poly.type
_entity_poly.pdbx_seq_one_letter_code
_entity_poly.pdbx_strand_id
1 'polypeptide(L)'
;MAEFEPKIIAFLCNWCSYAGADLAGTSRIQYPTNVRVVRLMCSGALDPLYVYRALIEGADGVLIGGCHPGDCHYTNGNYKARRRVAVLKKILQEFGLEDRVWLRWISASEGQRFAETVREMVENVRSKGPNPLLRL
;
A
#
# COMPACT_ATOMS: atom_id res chain seq x y z
N MET A 1 -11.56 -0.33 26.94
CA MET A 1 -11.80 0.12 25.57
C MET A 1 -10.88 -0.62 24.62
N ALA A 2 -11.44 -1.13 23.55
CA ALA A 2 -10.61 -1.75 22.52
C ALA A 2 -9.79 -0.66 21.83
N GLU A 3 -8.49 -0.88 21.72
CA GLU A 3 -7.63 0.02 20.96
C GLU A 3 -7.99 -0.05 19.48
N PHE A 4 -7.86 1.08 18.80
CA PHE A 4 -8.02 1.13 17.35
C PHE A 4 -6.89 0.34 16.68
N GLU A 5 -7.25 -0.66 15.88
CA GLU A 5 -6.31 -1.43 15.09
C GLU A 5 -6.50 -1.09 13.62
N PRO A 6 -5.53 -0.43 12.98
CA PRO A 6 -5.63 -0.06 11.58
C PRO A 6 -5.79 -1.27 10.66
N LYS A 7 -6.61 -1.12 9.63
CA LYS A 7 -6.76 -2.11 8.57
C LYS A 7 -6.07 -1.56 7.32
N ILE A 8 -5.02 -2.25 6.88
CA ILE A 8 -4.22 -1.84 5.74
C ILE A 8 -4.45 -2.83 4.60
N ILE A 9 -4.73 -2.30 3.42
CA ILE A 9 -4.79 -3.10 2.19
C ILE A 9 -3.53 -2.76 1.39
N ALA A 10 -2.77 -3.77 1.00
CA ALA A 10 -1.56 -3.60 0.20
C ALA A 10 -1.74 -4.19 -1.19
N PHE A 11 -1.72 -3.33 -2.21
CA PHE A 11 -1.71 -3.76 -3.61
C PHE A 11 -0.25 -3.89 -4.05
N LEU A 12 0.21 -5.11 -4.31
CA LEU A 12 1.62 -5.39 -4.58
C LEU A 12 1.82 -5.97 -5.97
N CYS A 13 2.83 -5.45 -6.67
CA CYS A 13 3.24 -5.98 -7.97
C CYS A 13 3.75 -7.42 -7.82
N ASN A 14 3.27 -8.31 -8.67
CA ASN A 14 3.61 -9.73 -8.62
C ASN A 14 5.11 -9.99 -8.77
N TRP A 15 5.79 -9.20 -9.59
CA TRP A 15 7.18 -9.47 -10.00
C TRP A 15 8.22 -8.95 -9.01
N CYS A 16 7.85 -8.07 -8.09
CA CYS A 16 8.81 -7.52 -7.15
C CYS A 16 8.24 -7.34 -5.74
N SER A 17 7.29 -6.44 -5.54
CA SER A 17 6.82 -6.13 -4.19
C SER A 17 6.12 -7.30 -3.50
N TYR A 18 5.34 -8.09 -4.25
CA TYR A 18 4.74 -9.29 -3.71
C TYR A 18 5.81 -10.32 -3.34
N ALA A 19 6.82 -10.49 -4.19
CA ALA A 19 7.93 -11.39 -3.89
C ALA A 19 8.73 -10.89 -2.67
N GLY A 20 8.87 -9.56 -2.51
CA GLY A 20 9.49 -8.98 -1.31
C GLY A 20 8.71 -9.28 -0.04
N ALA A 21 7.37 -9.21 -0.12
CA ALA A 21 6.52 -9.57 1.00
C ALA A 21 6.64 -11.07 1.34
N ASP A 22 6.70 -11.90 0.31
CA ASP A 22 6.89 -13.34 0.45
C ASP A 22 8.23 -13.67 1.08
N LEU A 23 9.29 -12.97 0.67
CA LEU A 23 10.61 -13.09 1.26
C LEU A 23 10.60 -12.71 2.74
N ALA A 24 9.89 -11.65 3.12
CA ALA A 24 9.75 -11.27 4.52
C ALA A 24 9.12 -12.40 5.34
N GLY A 25 8.08 -13.04 4.80
CA GLY A 25 7.43 -14.17 5.45
C GLY A 25 8.34 -15.38 5.58
N THR A 26 9.01 -15.77 4.48
CA THR A 26 9.90 -16.95 4.48
C THR A 26 11.16 -16.74 5.32
N SER A 27 11.64 -15.50 5.40
CA SER A 27 12.80 -15.14 6.24
C SER A 27 12.41 -14.87 7.68
N ARG A 28 11.14 -15.03 8.03
CA ARG A 28 10.60 -14.79 9.37
C ARG A 28 10.87 -13.37 9.87
N ILE A 29 10.88 -12.41 8.99
CA ILE A 29 10.97 -10.99 9.35
C ILE A 29 9.61 -10.58 9.91
N GLN A 30 9.59 -10.10 11.14
CA GLN A 30 8.34 -9.73 11.81
C GLN A 30 7.80 -8.43 11.28
N TYR A 31 6.50 -8.41 10.99
CA TYR A 31 5.76 -7.19 10.68
C TYR A 31 4.32 -7.33 11.18
N PRO A 32 3.61 -6.20 11.40
CA PRO A 32 2.24 -6.27 11.94
C PRO A 32 1.29 -7.05 11.03
N THR A 33 0.34 -7.75 11.64
CA THR A 33 -0.66 -8.56 10.93
C THR A 33 -1.83 -7.72 10.40
N ASN A 34 -1.75 -6.41 10.53
CA ASN A 34 -2.80 -5.46 10.12
C ASN A 34 -2.94 -5.33 8.60
N VAL A 35 -2.01 -5.90 7.83
CA VAL A 35 -1.99 -5.76 6.38
C VAL A 35 -2.62 -6.97 5.69
N ARG A 36 -3.45 -6.71 4.69
CA ARG A 36 -3.95 -7.72 3.77
C ARG A 36 -3.42 -7.42 2.39
N VAL A 37 -2.83 -8.42 1.75
CA VAL A 37 -2.15 -8.25 0.47
C VAL A 37 -3.08 -8.62 -0.68
N VAL A 38 -3.15 -7.76 -1.69
CA VAL A 38 -3.79 -8.03 -2.98
C VAL A 38 -2.70 -7.99 -4.04
N ARG A 39 -2.49 -9.10 -4.73
CA ARG A 39 -1.46 -9.22 -5.76
C ARG A 39 -1.98 -8.65 -7.08
N LEU A 40 -1.20 -7.77 -7.69
CA LEU A 40 -1.43 -7.27 -9.04
C LEU A 40 -0.32 -7.79 -9.95
N MET A 41 -0.64 -8.05 -11.20
CA MET A 41 0.40 -8.47 -12.16
C MET A 41 1.45 -7.38 -12.36
N CYS A 42 1.04 -6.11 -12.27
CA CYS A 42 1.93 -4.96 -12.34
C CYS A 42 1.27 -3.81 -11.60
N SER A 43 2.08 -2.92 -11.00
CA SER A 43 1.54 -1.70 -10.39
C SER A 43 0.80 -0.82 -11.41
N GLY A 44 1.17 -0.92 -12.69
CA GLY A 44 0.45 -0.24 -13.77
C GLY A 44 -0.97 -0.75 -14.01
N ALA A 45 -1.32 -1.91 -13.46
CA ALA A 45 -2.69 -2.43 -13.51
C ALA A 45 -3.58 -1.84 -12.42
N LEU A 46 -3.02 -1.03 -11.52
CA LEU A 46 -3.79 -0.42 -10.44
C LEU A 46 -4.79 0.58 -11.01
N ASP A 47 -6.06 0.31 -10.79
CA ASP A 47 -7.12 1.26 -11.09
C ASP A 47 -7.35 2.11 -9.83
N PRO A 48 -7.39 3.44 -9.94
CA PRO A 48 -7.71 4.30 -8.79
C PRO A 48 -8.99 3.90 -8.06
N LEU A 49 -9.95 3.30 -8.77
CA LEU A 49 -11.19 2.80 -8.15
C LEU A 49 -10.93 1.72 -7.09
N TYR A 50 -9.88 0.92 -7.24
CA TYR A 50 -9.52 -0.08 -6.24
C TYR A 50 -9.18 0.57 -4.90
N VAL A 51 -8.46 1.69 -4.96
CA VAL A 51 -8.08 2.44 -3.74
C VAL A 51 -9.31 3.06 -3.09
N TYR A 52 -10.16 3.72 -3.88
CA TYR A 52 -11.41 4.29 -3.37
C TYR A 52 -12.30 3.24 -2.74
N ARG A 53 -12.44 2.10 -3.42
CA ARG A 53 -13.28 1.02 -2.93
C ARG A 53 -12.75 0.46 -1.61
N ALA A 54 -11.43 0.28 -1.52
CA ALA A 54 -10.81 -0.18 -0.28
C ALA A 54 -11.11 0.77 0.88
N LEU A 55 -10.96 2.08 0.64
CA LEU A 55 -11.23 3.08 1.67
C LEU A 55 -12.71 3.13 2.06
N ILE A 56 -13.61 3.02 1.09
CA ILE A 56 -15.05 3.04 1.34
C ILE A 56 -15.48 1.79 2.12
N GLU A 57 -14.89 0.64 1.83
CA GLU A 57 -15.26 -0.62 2.46
C GLU A 57 -14.58 -0.87 3.80
N GLY A 58 -13.80 0.07 4.30
CA GLY A 58 -13.32 -0.01 5.67
C GLY A 58 -11.81 -0.01 5.88
N ALA A 59 -11.02 0.10 4.82
CA ALA A 59 -9.57 0.19 4.98
C ALA A 59 -9.20 1.54 5.59
N ASP A 60 -8.31 1.53 6.56
CA ASP A 60 -7.81 2.74 7.19
C ASP A 60 -6.59 3.30 6.45
N GLY A 61 -5.91 2.47 5.68
CA GLY A 61 -4.80 2.87 4.84
C GLY A 61 -4.63 1.92 3.66
N VAL A 62 -4.01 2.41 2.60
CA VAL A 62 -3.73 1.65 1.38
C VAL A 62 -2.27 1.81 1.03
N LEU A 63 -1.56 0.70 0.92
CA LEU A 63 -0.17 0.66 0.47
C LEU A 63 -0.13 0.14 -0.96
N ILE A 64 0.59 0.84 -1.82
CA ILE A 64 0.81 0.41 -3.20
C ILE A 64 2.30 0.15 -3.36
N GLY A 65 2.67 -1.09 -3.64
CA GLY A 65 4.04 -1.49 -3.86
C GLY A 65 4.32 -1.75 -5.33
N GLY A 66 5.34 -1.11 -5.86
CA GLY A 66 5.76 -1.30 -7.25
C GLY A 66 7.26 -1.55 -7.35
N CYS A 67 7.72 -1.90 -8.55
CA CYS A 67 9.14 -2.06 -8.85
C CYS A 67 9.84 -0.72 -8.77
N HIS A 68 11.13 -0.73 -8.40
CA HIS A 68 11.93 0.49 -8.50
C HIS A 68 11.92 1.03 -9.93
N PRO A 69 12.01 2.36 -10.10
CA PRO A 69 12.06 2.94 -11.44
C PRO A 69 13.13 2.28 -12.31
N GLY A 70 12.75 1.86 -13.51
CA GLY A 70 13.64 1.15 -14.42
C GLY A 70 13.61 -0.36 -14.32
N ASP A 71 13.05 -0.93 -13.24
CA ASP A 71 13.05 -2.38 -13.00
C ASP A 71 11.69 -3.05 -13.25
N CYS A 72 10.74 -2.31 -13.81
CA CYS A 72 9.41 -2.87 -14.06
C CYS A 72 9.46 -3.97 -15.11
N HIS A 73 8.88 -5.15 -14.80
CA HIS A 73 8.79 -6.27 -15.73
C HIS A 73 8.12 -5.89 -17.05
N TYR A 74 7.13 -5.00 -16.99
CA TYR A 74 6.38 -4.51 -18.15
C TYR A 74 6.88 -3.14 -18.64
N THR A 75 8.12 -2.79 -18.32
CA THR A 75 8.85 -1.61 -18.77
C THR A 75 8.40 -0.28 -18.12
N ASN A 76 7.11 0.05 -18.17
CA ASN A 76 6.60 1.37 -17.74
C ASN A 76 5.43 1.34 -16.77
N GLY A 77 5.07 0.16 -16.25
CA GLY A 77 3.93 0.04 -15.35
C GLY A 77 4.07 0.87 -14.08
N ASN A 78 5.26 0.89 -13.49
CA ASN A 78 5.53 1.66 -12.26
C ASN A 78 5.42 3.17 -12.50
N TYR A 79 5.80 3.67 -13.66
CA TYR A 79 5.64 5.08 -14.00
C TYR A 79 4.16 5.44 -14.13
N LYS A 80 3.35 4.55 -14.71
CA LYS A 80 1.90 4.74 -14.78
C LYS A 80 1.29 4.78 -13.39
N ALA A 81 1.70 3.87 -12.51
CA ALA A 81 1.24 3.85 -11.13
C ALA A 81 1.58 5.14 -10.40
N ARG A 82 2.80 5.64 -10.56
CA ARG A 82 3.24 6.88 -9.93
C ARG A 82 2.34 8.06 -10.34
N ARG A 83 2.04 8.18 -11.63
CA ARG A 83 1.18 9.26 -12.12
C ARG A 83 -0.24 9.14 -11.60
N ARG A 84 -0.80 7.93 -11.61
CA ARG A 84 -2.16 7.68 -11.11
C ARG A 84 -2.28 7.99 -9.63
N VAL A 85 -1.33 7.54 -8.84
CA VAL A 85 -1.31 7.79 -7.40
C VAL A 85 -1.16 9.29 -7.11
N ALA A 86 -0.31 9.99 -7.85
CA ALA A 86 -0.13 11.44 -7.67
C ALA A 86 -1.44 12.19 -7.87
N VAL A 87 -2.20 11.86 -8.93
CA VAL A 87 -3.51 12.45 -9.18
C VAL A 87 -4.51 12.06 -8.10
N LEU A 88 -4.53 10.79 -7.74
CA LEU A 88 -5.43 10.26 -6.71
C LEU A 88 -5.21 10.98 -5.37
N LYS A 89 -3.96 11.20 -4.98
CA LYS A 89 -3.64 11.87 -3.72
C LYS A 89 -4.10 13.32 -3.71
N LYS A 90 -4.04 14.01 -4.84
CA LYS A 90 -4.57 15.37 -4.95
C LYS A 90 -6.06 15.41 -4.72
N ILE A 91 -6.79 14.45 -5.25
CA ILE A 91 -8.23 14.34 -5.03
C ILE A 91 -8.53 14.01 -3.56
N LEU A 92 -7.79 13.05 -2.99
CA LEU A 92 -7.98 12.65 -1.61
C LEU A 92 -7.62 13.75 -0.60
N GLN A 93 -6.76 14.68 -0.99
CA GLN A 93 -6.39 15.81 -0.14
C GLN A 93 -7.60 16.65 0.25
N GLU A 94 -8.59 16.77 -0.63
CA GLU A 94 -9.83 17.49 -0.34
C GLU A 94 -10.62 16.86 0.81
N PHE A 95 -10.38 15.57 1.06
CA PHE A 95 -11.06 14.82 2.12
C PHE A 95 -10.14 14.52 3.31
N GLY A 96 -8.89 14.98 3.27
CA GLY A 96 -7.92 14.71 4.33
C GLY A 96 -7.42 13.27 4.35
N LEU A 97 -7.45 12.58 3.23
CA LEU A 97 -7.12 11.15 3.13
C LEU A 97 -5.78 10.87 2.43
N GLU A 98 -5.08 11.90 1.94
CA GLU A 98 -3.87 11.69 1.13
C GLU A 98 -2.76 10.95 1.88
N ASP A 99 -2.67 11.13 3.20
CA ASP A 99 -1.65 10.47 4.01
C ASP A 99 -1.96 8.99 4.30
N ARG A 100 -3.13 8.54 3.90
CA ARG A 100 -3.55 7.15 4.10
C ARG A 100 -3.26 6.27 2.89
N VAL A 101 -2.76 6.86 1.81
CA VAL A 101 -2.39 6.16 0.58
C VAL A 101 -0.90 6.37 0.34
N TRP A 102 -0.14 5.28 0.36
CA TRP A 102 1.31 5.29 0.19
C TRP A 102 1.71 4.51 -1.05
N LEU A 103 2.61 5.08 -1.84
CA LEU A 103 3.27 4.38 -2.94
C LEU A 103 4.74 4.19 -2.55
N ARG A 104 5.21 2.95 -2.56
CA ARG A 104 6.60 2.62 -2.24
C ARG A 104 7.17 1.68 -3.28
N TRP A 105 8.44 1.86 -3.58
CA TRP A 105 9.17 0.99 -4.48
C TRP A 105 9.86 -0.10 -3.66
N ILE A 106 9.44 -1.35 -3.87
CA ILE A 106 9.93 -2.50 -3.11
C ILE A 106 10.30 -3.60 -4.09
N SER A 107 11.56 -4.04 -4.08
CA SER A 107 12.02 -5.11 -4.96
C SER A 107 11.81 -6.49 -4.34
N ALA A 108 12.00 -7.53 -5.16
CA ALA A 108 11.88 -8.92 -4.72
C ALA A 108 12.86 -9.29 -3.62
N SER A 109 14.02 -8.62 -3.55
CA SER A 109 15.05 -8.90 -2.54
C SER A 109 14.94 -8.03 -1.30
N GLU A 110 13.93 -7.17 -1.21
CA GLU A 110 13.79 -6.18 -0.14
C GLU A 110 12.70 -6.55 0.88
N GLY A 111 12.72 -7.80 1.39
CA GLY A 111 11.78 -8.23 2.41
C GLY A 111 11.83 -7.37 3.67
N GLN A 112 13.03 -6.95 4.09
CA GLN A 112 13.22 -6.07 5.25
C GLN A 112 12.54 -4.71 5.02
N ARG A 113 12.71 -4.15 3.82
CA ARG A 113 12.08 -2.88 3.45
C ARG A 113 10.55 -2.99 3.46
N PHE A 114 10.00 -4.11 3.00
CA PHE A 114 8.56 -4.36 3.07
C PHE A 114 8.08 -4.33 4.52
N ALA A 115 8.75 -5.07 5.40
CA ALA A 115 8.37 -5.13 6.80
C ALA A 115 8.46 -3.76 7.48
N GLU A 116 9.50 -3.00 7.21
CA GLU A 116 9.68 -1.65 7.75
C GLU A 116 8.57 -0.72 7.27
N THR A 117 8.23 -0.79 5.98
CA THR A 117 7.16 0.04 5.40
C THR A 117 5.82 -0.26 6.05
N VAL A 118 5.50 -1.54 6.26
CA VAL A 118 4.26 -1.93 6.92
C VAL A 118 4.21 -1.39 8.35
N ARG A 119 5.32 -1.52 9.09
CA ARG A 119 5.39 -0.99 10.46
C ARG A 119 5.17 0.51 10.51
N GLU A 120 5.86 1.25 9.65
CA GLU A 120 5.72 2.70 9.58
C GLU A 120 4.29 3.09 9.24
N MET A 121 3.66 2.41 8.30
CA MET A 121 2.30 2.72 7.89
C MET A 121 1.30 2.44 9.00
N VAL A 122 1.42 1.31 9.68
CA VAL A 122 0.53 0.96 10.80
C VAL A 122 0.62 2.02 11.89
N GLU A 123 1.84 2.43 12.27
CA GLU A 123 2.03 3.46 13.29
C GLU A 123 1.47 4.82 12.85
N ASN A 124 1.70 5.18 11.61
CA ASN A 124 1.21 6.45 11.06
C ASN A 124 -0.32 6.49 11.05
N VAL A 125 -0.95 5.43 10.56
CA VAL A 125 -2.42 5.34 10.50
C VAL A 125 -3.01 5.26 11.91
N ARG A 126 -2.34 4.54 12.82
CA ARG A 126 -2.79 4.46 14.22
C ARG A 126 -2.85 5.83 14.86
N SER A 127 -1.85 6.68 14.59
CA SER A 127 -1.82 8.04 15.14
C SER A 127 -2.89 8.95 14.54
N LYS A 128 -3.35 8.67 13.31
CA LYS A 128 -4.41 9.44 12.65
C LYS A 128 -5.81 9.04 13.07
N GLY A 129 -5.96 7.84 13.60
CA GLY A 129 -7.25 7.29 13.97
C GLY A 129 -8.00 6.63 12.81
N PRO A 130 -9.25 6.21 13.05
CA PRO A 130 -10.05 5.51 12.04
C PRO A 130 -10.31 6.36 10.80
N ASN A 131 -10.55 5.67 9.68
CA ASN A 131 -10.88 6.28 8.40
C ASN A 131 -12.14 7.15 8.53
N PRO A 132 -12.05 8.48 8.25
CA PRO A 132 -13.19 9.38 8.40
C PRO A 132 -14.40 9.02 7.53
N LEU A 133 -14.19 8.33 6.40
CA LEU A 133 -15.28 7.92 5.53
C LEU A 133 -16.25 6.96 6.21
N LEU A 134 -15.80 6.22 7.21
CA LEU A 134 -16.64 5.28 7.93
C LEU A 134 -17.63 5.96 8.89
N ARG A 135 -17.49 7.27 9.07
CA ARG A 135 -18.32 8.07 9.96
C ARG A 135 -19.40 8.86 9.22
N LEU A 136 -19.39 8.73 7.90
CA LEU A 136 -20.43 9.37 7.07
C LEU A 136 -21.67 8.43 6.96
#